data_7cf55adf48a9bd45a55ffa8c5fd26b18
#
_entry.id   7cf55adf48a9bd45a55ffa8c5fd26b18
#
_cell.length_a   1.000
_cell.length_b   1.000
_cell.length_c   1.000
_cell.angle_alpha   90.00
_cell.angle_beta   90.00
_cell.angle_gamma   90.00
#
_symmetry.space_group_name_H-M   'P 1'
#
loop_
_entity.id
_entity.type
_entity.pdbx_description
1 polymer ?
#
loop_
_entity_poly.entity_id
_entity_poly.type
_entity_poly.pdbx_seq_one_letter_code
_entity_poly.pdbx_strand_id
1 'polypeptide(L)'
;MSLFDTRVPAVVLRMDRNPFHHGTLGAVRSLGRAGVDVHVVADCADSPVRASRYLRGLHTPPPPGAPPAEIAAVLRRVAARLARPAVLIPMDDACAVAVGRARTELAPWYLLPDQPGELPARVADKAELAGVCASLDVPHPETLVPDGAAEAARAAWRLGLPVVAKWSRPWLVPPGGGLRSTVLVRSAREAGELYLRAEEAGSRLLLQAFLPPGADRDWFFHGYADRFGAVRAGGPGRKTRARPRGAGLTAVGRWTPNPQVQALAERVTAELGYRGVFDLDFRRCGTTGRYHLLDFNPRPGAQFRLFTDTAGLDVVRALHLDLTHRPLPQGAPRPGRVFVVENYAPLSALRPAREGHGGRELAWHARDDRAPGRALWALGGRHVSARLRDRVHRGGARPGAPAPSGARVVRQASAPPADHADRPDEDRARSR
;
A
#
# COMPACT_ATOMS: atom_id res chain seq x y z
N MET A 1 -19.10 -0.27 33.18
CA MET A 1 -18.50 0.87 32.45
C MET A 1 -17.96 0.34 31.11
N SER A 2 -18.13 1.10 30.02
CA SER A 2 -17.54 0.71 28.72
C SER A 2 -16.03 0.67 28.81
N LEU A 3 -15.38 -0.34 28.21
CA LEU A 3 -13.91 -0.41 28.10
C LEU A 3 -13.37 0.80 27.32
N PHE A 4 -14.09 1.24 26.29
CA PHE A 4 -13.71 2.37 25.44
C PHE A 4 -14.25 3.71 25.99
N ASP A 5 -13.49 4.77 25.78
CA ASP A 5 -14.01 6.13 25.98
C ASP A 5 -14.81 6.54 24.73
N THR A 6 -16.10 6.26 24.75
CA THR A 6 -17.01 6.54 23.63
C THR A 6 -17.25 8.04 23.42
N ARG A 7 -16.79 8.91 24.33
CA ARG A 7 -16.84 10.37 24.14
C ARG A 7 -15.75 10.85 23.19
N VAL A 8 -14.69 10.05 22.97
CA VAL A 8 -13.61 10.35 22.03
C VAL A 8 -13.89 9.62 20.71
N PRO A 9 -14.31 10.33 19.66
CA PRO A 9 -14.54 9.72 18.35
C PRO A 9 -13.24 9.33 17.67
N ALA A 10 -13.36 8.58 16.57
CA ALA A 10 -12.25 8.27 15.69
C ALA A 10 -12.46 8.89 14.30
N VAL A 11 -11.40 9.43 13.73
CA VAL A 11 -11.35 9.93 12.35
C VAL A 11 -10.42 9.04 11.54
N VAL A 12 -10.97 8.33 10.58
CA VAL A 12 -10.25 7.46 9.65
C VAL A 12 -9.93 8.27 8.39
N LEU A 13 -8.66 8.49 8.10
CA LEU A 13 -8.19 9.29 6.97
C LEU A 13 -7.63 8.40 5.87
N ARG A 14 -8.11 8.58 4.63
CA ARG A 14 -7.62 7.86 3.46
C ARG A 14 -7.66 8.74 2.22
N MET A 15 -6.53 8.84 1.53
CA MET A 15 -6.37 9.57 0.27
C MET A 15 -6.39 8.65 -0.95
N ASP A 16 -6.06 7.36 -0.78
CA ASP A 16 -6.20 6.35 -1.84
C ASP A 16 -7.65 6.25 -2.31
N ARG A 17 -7.85 6.38 -3.62
CA ARG A 17 -9.17 6.36 -4.28
C ARG A 17 -9.75 4.97 -4.53
N ASN A 18 -9.08 3.91 -4.12
CA ASN A 18 -9.61 2.56 -4.30
C ASN A 18 -10.96 2.40 -3.56
N PRO A 19 -12.09 2.27 -4.26
CA PRO A 19 -13.40 2.14 -3.62
C PRO A 19 -13.51 0.85 -2.80
N PHE A 20 -12.67 -0.14 -3.11
CA PHE A 20 -12.66 -1.46 -2.48
C PHE A 20 -11.64 -1.58 -1.35
N HIS A 21 -11.34 -0.49 -0.64
CA HIS A 21 -10.44 -0.52 0.50
C HIS A 21 -11.14 -1.07 1.76
N HIS A 22 -11.12 -2.39 1.91
CA HIS A 22 -11.78 -3.09 3.01
C HIS A 22 -11.18 -2.81 4.40
N GLY A 23 -9.94 -2.32 4.47
CA GLY A 23 -9.33 -1.88 5.73
C GLY A 23 -10.07 -0.70 6.36
N THR A 24 -10.52 0.28 5.55
CA THR A 24 -11.36 1.39 6.03
C THR A 24 -12.66 0.88 6.66
N LEU A 25 -13.37 -0.03 5.98
CA LEU A 25 -14.56 -0.68 6.56
C LEU A 25 -14.20 -1.44 7.83
N GLY A 26 -13.03 -2.07 7.84
CA GLY A 26 -12.49 -2.75 9.02
C GLY A 26 -12.41 -1.84 10.24
N ALA A 27 -11.79 -0.66 10.08
CA ALA A 27 -11.66 0.33 11.15
C ALA A 27 -13.03 0.86 11.62
N VAL A 28 -13.92 1.19 10.66
CA VAL A 28 -15.30 1.62 10.97
C VAL A 28 -16.03 0.57 11.81
N ARG A 29 -15.99 -0.71 11.41
CA ARG A 29 -16.65 -1.79 12.14
C ARG A 29 -16.01 -2.08 13.48
N SER A 30 -14.67 -2.06 13.53
CA SER A 30 -13.96 -2.40 14.77
C SER A 30 -14.31 -1.45 15.90
N LEU A 31 -14.21 -0.16 15.67
CA LEU A 31 -14.50 0.88 16.66
C LEU A 31 -16.00 1.10 16.85
N GLY A 32 -16.79 1.10 15.78
CA GLY A 32 -18.24 1.27 15.88
C GLY A 32 -18.94 0.17 16.68
N ARG A 33 -18.46 -1.08 16.62
CA ARG A 33 -18.92 -2.17 17.49
C ARG A 33 -18.59 -1.96 18.96
N ALA A 34 -17.54 -1.19 19.23
CA ALA A 34 -17.16 -0.78 20.58
C ALA A 34 -17.93 0.46 21.08
N GLY A 35 -18.85 0.99 20.28
CA GLY A 35 -19.65 2.18 20.62
C GLY A 35 -18.94 3.51 20.34
N VAL A 36 -17.79 3.50 19.68
CA VAL A 36 -17.07 4.71 19.29
C VAL A 36 -17.67 5.30 18.02
N ASP A 37 -17.98 6.60 18.01
CA ASP A 37 -18.37 7.32 16.80
C ASP A 37 -17.22 7.36 15.80
N VAL A 38 -17.44 6.82 14.59
CA VAL A 38 -16.39 6.75 13.56
C VAL A 38 -16.75 7.64 12.39
N HIS A 39 -15.84 8.57 12.08
CA HIS A 39 -15.90 9.45 10.94
C HIS A 39 -14.84 9.05 9.91
N VAL A 40 -15.13 9.20 8.62
CA VAL A 40 -14.21 8.86 7.54
C VAL A 40 -13.97 10.11 6.69
N VAL A 41 -12.72 10.42 6.44
CA VAL A 41 -12.27 11.42 5.46
C VAL A 41 -11.70 10.65 4.28
N ALA A 42 -12.47 10.47 3.23
CA ALA A 42 -12.06 9.73 2.03
C ALA A 42 -13.02 9.99 0.87
N ASP A 43 -12.54 9.77 -0.35
CA ASP A 43 -13.40 9.66 -1.52
C ASP A 43 -14.13 8.31 -1.46
N CYS A 44 -15.36 8.35 -0.99
CA CYS A 44 -16.20 7.18 -0.79
C CYS A 44 -17.48 7.24 -1.62
N ALA A 45 -17.58 8.10 -2.65
CA ALA A 45 -18.80 8.23 -3.45
C ALA A 45 -19.34 6.88 -3.91
N ASP A 46 -18.46 6.02 -4.42
CA ASP A 46 -18.77 4.67 -4.89
C ASP A 46 -18.27 3.56 -3.95
N SER A 47 -17.88 3.88 -2.71
CA SER A 47 -17.34 2.88 -1.80
C SER A 47 -18.46 2.20 -0.98
N PRO A 48 -18.41 0.86 -0.85
CA PRO A 48 -19.32 0.12 0.05
C PRO A 48 -19.25 0.57 1.51
N VAL A 49 -18.16 1.25 1.93
CA VAL A 49 -18.00 1.78 3.29
C VAL A 49 -19.15 2.70 3.69
N ARG A 50 -19.69 3.50 2.75
CA ARG A 50 -20.84 4.40 3.00
C ARG A 50 -22.07 3.70 3.55
N ALA A 51 -22.24 2.44 3.20
CA ALA A 51 -23.41 1.65 3.60
C ALA A 51 -23.30 1.06 5.01
N SER A 52 -22.16 1.23 5.70
CA SER A 52 -21.98 0.69 7.04
C SER A 52 -22.85 1.43 8.06
N ARG A 53 -23.58 0.66 8.89
CA ARG A 53 -24.35 1.21 10.02
C ARG A 53 -23.47 1.83 11.11
N TYR A 54 -22.18 1.51 11.11
CA TYR A 54 -21.18 2.00 12.07
C TYR A 54 -20.49 3.28 11.62
N LEU A 55 -20.76 3.76 10.40
CA LEU A 55 -20.23 5.02 9.90
C LEU A 55 -21.11 6.17 10.44
N ARG A 56 -20.51 7.04 11.27
CA ARG A 56 -21.20 8.20 11.85
C ARG A 56 -21.19 9.41 10.92
N GLY A 57 -20.09 9.64 10.21
CA GLY A 57 -19.95 10.76 9.30
C GLY A 57 -18.94 10.49 8.20
N LEU A 58 -19.21 11.06 7.02
CA LEU A 58 -18.33 11.03 5.87
C LEU A 58 -17.97 12.47 5.51
N HIS A 59 -16.67 12.72 5.35
CA HIS A 59 -16.11 14.03 5.02
C HIS A 59 -15.34 13.96 3.71
N THR A 60 -15.46 15.01 2.90
CA THR A 60 -14.75 15.11 1.62
C THR A 60 -13.25 15.28 1.87
N PRO A 61 -12.39 14.46 1.27
CA PRO A 61 -10.94 14.60 1.34
C PRO A 61 -10.49 15.79 0.49
N PRO A 62 -9.25 16.26 0.64
CA PRO A 62 -8.65 17.19 -0.32
C PRO A 62 -8.46 16.49 -1.68
N PRO A 63 -8.20 17.27 -2.76
CA PRO A 63 -7.95 16.68 -4.08
C PRO A 63 -6.72 15.75 -4.07
N PRO A 64 -6.61 14.80 -5.02
CA PRO A 64 -5.43 13.94 -5.14
C PRO A 64 -4.17 14.77 -5.37
N GLY A 65 -3.08 14.34 -4.73
CA GLY A 65 -1.81 15.08 -4.81
C GLY A 65 -1.77 16.36 -3.99
N ALA A 66 -2.82 16.64 -3.21
CA ALA A 66 -2.83 17.80 -2.31
C ALA A 66 -1.61 17.81 -1.38
N PRO A 67 -0.99 18.98 -1.17
CA PRO A 67 0.12 19.10 -0.25
C PRO A 67 -0.32 18.80 1.20
N PRO A 68 0.59 18.43 2.10
CA PRO A 68 0.28 18.13 3.49
C PRO A 68 -0.51 19.21 4.22
N ALA A 69 -0.29 20.49 3.89
CA ALA A 69 -1.02 21.62 4.47
C ALA A 69 -2.53 21.59 4.14
N GLU A 70 -2.92 21.16 2.95
CA GLU A 70 -4.34 21.01 2.59
C GLU A 70 -4.99 19.85 3.35
N ILE A 71 -4.25 18.75 3.55
CA ILE A 71 -4.71 17.64 4.37
C ILE A 71 -4.95 18.11 5.80
N ALA A 72 -4.02 18.86 6.38
CA ALA A 72 -4.16 19.44 7.72
C ALA A 72 -5.36 20.41 7.78
N ALA A 73 -5.57 21.23 6.76
CA ALA A 73 -6.72 22.15 6.69
C ALA A 73 -8.07 21.40 6.65
N VAL A 74 -8.16 20.29 5.90
CA VAL A 74 -9.36 19.43 5.93
C VAL A 74 -9.58 18.85 7.31
N LEU A 75 -8.54 18.33 7.95
CA LEU A 75 -8.62 17.75 9.28
C LEU A 75 -9.06 18.78 10.32
N ARG A 76 -8.55 20.03 10.27
CA ARG A 76 -9.03 21.10 11.15
C ARG A 76 -10.53 21.40 10.97
N ARG A 77 -11.02 21.43 9.72
CA ARG A 77 -12.48 21.59 9.47
C ARG A 77 -13.30 20.44 10.02
N VAL A 78 -12.79 19.21 9.96
CA VAL A 78 -13.45 18.04 10.55
C VAL A 78 -13.45 18.17 12.08
N ALA A 79 -12.33 18.52 12.69
CA ALA A 79 -12.21 18.72 14.13
C ALA A 79 -13.17 19.79 14.65
N ALA A 80 -13.31 20.93 13.94
CA ALA A 80 -14.26 21.98 14.28
C ALA A 80 -15.71 21.48 14.29
N ARG A 81 -16.08 20.56 13.37
CA ARG A 81 -17.42 19.95 13.35
C ARG A 81 -17.62 18.94 14.46
N LEU A 82 -16.59 18.24 14.89
CA LEU A 82 -16.64 17.28 15.99
C LEU A 82 -16.74 17.98 17.35
N ALA A 83 -16.18 19.21 17.47
CA ALA A 83 -16.10 20.03 18.66
C ALA A 83 -15.52 19.31 19.89
N ARG A 84 -14.68 18.29 19.67
CA ARG A 84 -14.02 17.48 20.69
C ARG A 84 -12.79 16.76 20.09
N PRO A 85 -11.77 16.43 20.89
CA PRO A 85 -10.62 15.66 20.42
C PRO A 85 -11.02 14.31 19.84
N ALA A 86 -10.32 13.84 18.82
CA ALA A 86 -10.56 12.57 18.16
C ALA A 86 -9.27 11.77 17.95
N VAL A 87 -9.35 10.44 17.96
CA VAL A 87 -8.24 9.59 17.54
C VAL A 87 -8.15 9.62 16.02
N LEU A 88 -6.98 10.01 15.47
CA LEU A 88 -6.76 10.05 14.02
C LEU A 88 -6.05 8.78 13.54
N ILE A 89 -6.61 8.15 12.51
CA ILE A 89 -6.16 6.85 12.00
C ILE A 89 -5.88 6.98 10.50
N PRO A 90 -4.62 7.17 10.07
CA PRO A 90 -4.26 7.13 8.65
C PRO A 90 -4.37 5.70 8.12
N MET A 91 -4.93 5.52 6.92
CA MET A 91 -5.16 4.22 6.29
C MET A 91 -4.31 3.97 5.04
N ASP A 92 -3.51 4.93 4.63
CA ASP A 92 -2.50 4.81 3.57
C ASP A 92 -1.23 5.56 3.96
N ASP A 93 -0.14 5.27 3.24
CA ASP A 93 1.19 5.79 3.56
C ASP A 93 1.27 7.31 3.38
N ALA A 94 0.60 7.86 2.34
CA ALA A 94 0.52 9.31 2.12
C ALA A 94 -0.10 10.03 3.32
N CYS A 95 -1.20 9.48 3.85
CA CYS A 95 -1.87 9.97 5.04
C CYS A 95 -0.98 9.88 6.28
N ALA A 96 -0.31 8.75 6.49
CA ALA A 96 0.56 8.57 7.64
C ALA A 96 1.73 9.58 7.64
N VAL A 97 2.33 9.79 6.47
CA VAL A 97 3.40 10.79 6.28
C VAL A 97 2.88 12.21 6.51
N ALA A 98 1.74 12.55 5.93
CA ALA A 98 1.17 13.90 6.09
C ALA A 98 0.78 14.21 7.55
N VAL A 99 0.15 13.25 8.23
CA VAL A 99 -0.21 13.35 9.65
C VAL A 99 1.03 13.46 10.52
N GLY A 100 2.07 12.69 10.25
CA GLY A 100 3.34 12.78 10.96
C GLY A 100 3.95 14.18 10.88
N ARG A 101 4.06 14.72 9.65
CA ARG A 101 4.61 16.07 9.41
C ARG A 101 3.79 17.19 10.02
N ALA A 102 2.46 17.07 9.97
CA ALA A 102 1.55 18.04 10.56
C ALA A 102 1.26 17.79 12.05
N ARG A 103 1.99 16.87 12.70
CA ARG A 103 1.72 16.42 14.08
C ARG A 103 1.50 17.57 15.05
N THR A 104 2.44 18.52 15.10
CA THR A 104 2.37 19.66 16.03
C THR A 104 1.14 20.53 15.77
N GLU A 105 0.82 20.76 14.51
CA GLU A 105 -0.37 21.52 14.09
C GLU A 105 -1.67 20.78 14.47
N LEU A 106 -1.70 19.46 14.35
CA LEU A 106 -2.89 18.63 14.60
C LEU A 106 -3.12 18.29 16.08
N ALA A 107 -2.08 18.35 16.91
CA ALA A 107 -2.12 17.95 18.32
C ALA A 107 -3.24 18.59 19.16
N PRO A 108 -3.68 19.86 18.93
CA PRO A 108 -4.79 20.44 19.68
C PRO A 108 -6.14 19.72 19.47
N TRP A 109 -6.31 19.02 18.36
CA TRP A 109 -7.60 18.42 17.97
C TRP A 109 -7.57 16.90 17.86
N TYR A 110 -6.36 16.33 17.69
CA TYR A 110 -6.23 14.90 17.42
C TYR A 110 -5.27 14.21 18.37
N LEU A 111 -5.71 13.08 18.89
CA LEU A 111 -4.85 12.18 19.65
C LEU A 111 -4.03 11.35 18.64
N LEU A 112 -2.72 11.42 18.75
CA LEU A 112 -1.74 10.79 17.87
C LEU A 112 -0.69 10.04 18.68
N PRO A 113 -0.12 8.94 18.16
CA PRO A 113 1.00 8.25 18.80
C PRO A 113 2.17 9.22 19.01
N ASP A 114 2.81 9.17 20.17
CA ASP A 114 3.93 10.06 20.50
C ASP A 114 5.26 9.53 19.94
N GLN A 115 5.60 9.96 18.71
CA GLN A 115 6.81 9.59 17.99
C GLN A 115 7.29 10.77 17.12
N PRO A 116 8.56 10.78 16.66
CA PRO A 116 9.06 11.81 15.74
C PRO A 116 8.20 11.93 14.49
N GLY A 117 7.85 13.16 14.11
CA GLY A 117 6.95 13.42 12.97
C GLY A 117 7.45 12.87 11.63
N GLU A 118 8.78 12.84 11.43
CA GLU A 118 9.40 12.31 10.20
C GLU A 118 9.52 10.77 10.19
N LEU A 119 9.31 10.09 11.31
CA LEU A 119 9.46 8.64 11.38
C LEU A 119 8.52 7.89 10.42
N PRO A 120 7.23 8.24 10.28
CA PRO A 120 6.37 7.63 9.27
C PRO A 120 6.90 7.78 7.84
N ALA A 121 7.46 8.94 7.49
CA ALA A 121 8.05 9.17 6.17
C ALA A 121 9.29 8.31 5.95
N ARG A 122 10.16 8.21 6.95
CA ARG A 122 11.40 7.43 6.90
C ARG A 122 11.13 5.93 6.71
N VAL A 123 10.18 5.36 7.43
CA VAL A 123 9.89 3.92 7.30
C VAL A 123 9.07 3.57 6.06
N ALA A 124 8.24 4.49 5.56
CA ALA A 124 7.46 4.28 4.35
C ALA A 124 8.30 4.44 3.07
N ASP A 125 9.35 5.30 3.08
CA ASP A 125 10.27 5.47 1.97
C ASP A 125 11.15 4.21 1.84
N LYS A 126 11.03 3.52 0.72
CA LYS A 126 11.67 2.21 0.53
C LYS A 126 13.19 2.28 0.41
N ALA A 127 13.75 3.41 -0.01
CA ALA A 127 15.20 3.63 -0.03
C ALA A 127 15.72 3.90 1.38
N GLU A 128 15.02 4.72 2.16
CA GLU A 128 15.35 4.96 3.57
C GLU A 128 15.22 3.68 4.40
N LEU A 129 14.15 2.90 4.17
CA LEU A 129 13.94 1.62 4.84
C LEU A 129 15.09 0.63 4.59
N ALA A 130 15.63 0.57 3.36
CA ALA A 130 16.78 -0.28 3.07
C ALA A 130 18.00 0.13 3.91
N GLY A 131 18.27 1.44 4.05
CA GLY A 131 19.31 1.97 4.92
C GLY A 131 19.08 1.64 6.40
N VAL A 132 17.84 1.78 6.87
CA VAL A 132 17.43 1.38 8.23
C VAL A 132 17.68 -0.10 8.46
N CYS A 133 17.26 -0.96 7.54
CA CYS A 133 17.48 -2.40 7.67
C CYS A 133 18.98 -2.74 7.73
N ALA A 134 19.80 -2.10 6.90
CA ALA A 134 21.24 -2.29 6.92
C ALA A 134 21.87 -1.84 8.26
N SER A 135 21.46 -0.68 8.78
CA SER A 135 22.00 -0.16 10.06
C SER A 135 21.60 -0.99 11.28
N LEU A 136 20.45 -1.66 11.23
CA LEU A 136 19.92 -2.50 12.30
C LEU A 136 20.23 -4.00 12.11
N ASP A 137 21.00 -4.37 11.10
CA ASP A 137 21.25 -5.78 10.71
C ASP A 137 19.92 -6.58 10.58
N VAL A 138 18.90 -5.95 10.00
CA VAL A 138 17.63 -6.60 9.67
C VAL A 138 17.72 -7.19 8.27
N PRO A 139 17.48 -8.51 8.09
CA PRO A 139 17.51 -9.09 6.77
C PRO A 139 16.53 -8.39 5.83
N HIS A 140 17.06 -7.87 4.72
CA HIS A 140 16.30 -7.24 3.64
C HIS A 140 16.93 -7.64 2.30
N PRO A 141 16.23 -7.57 1.17
CA PRO A 141 16.85 -7.83 -0.12
C PRO A 141 17.90 -6.75 -0.41
N GLU A 142 19.06 -7.14 -0.99
CA GLU A 142 20.05 -6.16 -1.43
C GLU A 142 19.37 -5.12 -2.31
N THR A 143 19.61 -3.84 -2.01
CA THR A 143 18.90 -2.70 -2.61
C THR A 143 19.92 -1.67 -3.09
N LEU A 144 19.80 -1.25 -4.33
CA LEU A 144 20.61 -0.21 -4.96
C LEU A 144 19.70 0.93 -5.43
N VAL A 145 20.14 2.16 -5.20
CA VAL A 145 19.45 3.39 -5.64
C VAL A 145 20.33 4.05 -6.68
N PRO A 146 20.06 3.87 -7.98
CA PRO A 146 20.89 4.43 -9.05
C PRO A 146 20.66 5.93 -9.20
N ASP A 147 21.69 6.66 -9.62
CA ASP A 147 21.66 8.10 -9.90
C ASP A 147 21.51 8.41 -11.41
N GLY A 148 21.42 7.39 -12.27
CA GLY A 148 21.25 7.55 -13.70
C GLY A 148 20.84 6.26 -14.41
N ALA A 149 20.39 6.39 -15.68
CA ALA A 149 19.91 5.25 -16.47
C ALA A 149 21.01 4.19 -16.69
N ALA A 150 22.26 4.64 -16.97
CA ALA A 150 23.40 3.74 -17.13
C ALA A 150 23.73 3.01 -15.82
N GLU A 151 23.61 3.68 -14.69
CA GLU A 151 23.82 3.07 -13.39
C GLU A 151 22.70 2.11 -13.04
N ALA A 152 21.43 2.42 -13.36
CA ALA A 152 20.33 1.50 -13.21
C ALA A 152 20.54 0.18 -13.98
N ALA A 153 21.07 0.28 -15.21
CA ALA A 153 21.43 -0.89 -15.99
C ALA A 153 22.54 -1.72 -15.32
N ARG A 154 23.59 -1.06 -14.81
CA ARG A 154 24.68 -1.73 -14.08
C ARG A 154 24.20 -2.36 -12.77
N ALA A 155 23.37 -1.63 -12.01
CA ALA A 155 22.79 -2.12 -10.76
C ALA A 155 21.92 -3.38 -10.98
N ALA A 156 21.15 -3.41 -12.05
CA ALA A 156 20.36 -4.60 -12.40
C ALA A 156 21.26 -5.82 -12.69
N TRP A 157 22.39 -5.64 -13.38
CA TRP A 157 23.37 -6.68 -13.59
C TRP A 157 24.01 -7.16 -12.29
N ARG A 158 24.45 -6.22 -11.44
CA ARG A 158 25.09 -6.53 -10.17
C ARG A 158 24.19 -7.33 -9.23
N LEU A 159 22.89 -6.99 -9.15
CA LEU A 159 21.91 -7.68 -8.30
C LEU A 159 21.52 -9.06 -8.86
N GLY A 160 21.81 -9.35 -10.13
CA GLY A 160 21.38 -10.59 -10.80
C GLY A 160 19.93 -10.52 -11.27
N LEU A 161 19.74 -10.63 -12.61
CA LEU A 161 18.40 -10.58 -13.22
C LEU A 161 17.61 -11.88 -12.97
N PRO A 162 16.29 -11.80 -12.78
CA PRO A 162 15.48 -10.58 -12.76
C PRO A 162 15.62 -9.82 -11.45
N VAL A 163 15.37 -8.50 -11.46
CA VAL A 163 15.35 -7.63 -10.27
C VAL A 163 13.97 -7.02 -10.07
N VAL A 164 13.69 -6.59 -8.84
CA VAL A 164 12.47 -5.84 -8.52
C VAL A 164 12.79 -4.36 -8.53
N ALA A 165 12.18 -3.61 -9.43
CA ALA A 165 12.20 -2.16 -9.42
C ALA A 165 11.03 -1.60 -8.63
N LYS A 166 11.30 -0.66 -7.73
CA LYS A 166 10.30 0.03 -6.91
C LYS A 166 10.53 1.54 -6.96
N TRP A 167 9.46 2.31 -6.84
CA TRP A 167 9.56 3.72 -6.50
C TRP A 167 9.74 3.88 -4.99
N SER A 168 10.69 4.71 -4.58
CA SER A 168 11.02 4.96 -3.17
C SER A 168 9.78 5.41 -2.39
N ARG A 169 9.00 6.31 -2.98
CA ARG A 169 7.76 6.89 -2.45
C ARG A 169 6.58 6.59 -3.37
N PRO A 170 6.01 5.38 -3.32
CA PRO A 170 4.99 4.95 -4.28
C PRO A 170 3.71 5.79 -4.24
N TRP A 171 3.44 6.51 -3.15
CA TRP A 171 2.29 7.41 -3.03
C TRP A 171 2.42 8.72 -3.84
N LEU A 172 3.61 9.02 -4.36
CA LEU A 172 3.83 10.17 -5.24
C LEU A 172 3.55 9.83 -6.71
N VAL A 173 3.55 8.55 -7.07
CA VAL A 173 3.34 8.10 -8.46
C VAL A 173 1.94 8.49 -8.92
N PRO A 174 1.81 9.29 -9.99
CA PRO A 174 0.51 9.73 -10.47
C PRO A 174 -0.38 8.56 -10.90
N PRO A 175 -1.65 8.54 -10.48
CA PRO A 175 -2.59 7.54 -10.97
C PRO A 175 -2.89 7.72 -12.46
N GLY A 176 -2.91 6.64 -13.22
CA GLY A 176 -3.28 6.66 -14.65
C GLY A 176 -2.13 6.83 -15.64
N GLY A 177 -0.91 7.20 -15.20
CA GLY A 177 0.28 7.36 -16.06
C GLY A 177 0.93 6.05 -16.53
N GLY A 178 0.32 4.89 -16.27
CA GLY A 178 0.87 3.59 -16.66
C GLY A 178 2.06 3.12 -15.82
N LEU A 179 2.54 3.93 -14.86
CA LEU A 179 3.57 3.55 -13.91
C LEU A 179 2.97 2.65 -12.82
N ARG A 180 3.69 1.57 -12.52
CA ARG A 180 3.38 0.70 -11.39
C ARG A 180 4.34 0.97 -10.25
N SER A 181 3.85 0.92 -9.02
CA SER A 181 4.69 1.08 -7.81
C SER A 181 5.82 0.05 -7.72
N THR A 182 5.64 -1.12 -8.33
CA THR A 182 6.61 -2.23 -8.34
C THR A 182 6.55 -2.93 -9.68
N VAL A 183 7.72 -3.19 -10.27
CA VAL A 183 7.88 -3.86 -11.58
C VAL A 183 8.96 -4.93 -11.46
N LEU A 184 8.75 -6.10 -12.06
CA LEU A 184 9.81 -7.09 -12.25
C LEU A 184 10.54 -6.79 -13.55
N VAL A 185 11.80 -6.39 -13.45
CA VAL A 185 12.69 -6.02 -14.54
C VAL A 185 13.53 -7.25 -14.93
N ARG A 186 13.61 -7.55 -16.21
CA ARG A 186 14.24 -8.77 -16.73
C ARG A 186 15.51 -8.51 -17.54
N SER A 187 15.80 -7.24 -17.83
CA SER A 187 17.01 -6.85 -18.55
C SER A 187 17.58 -5.55 -18.03
N ALA A 188 18.89 -5.34 -18.21
CA ALA A 188 19.57 -4.09 -17.84
C ALA A 188 18.99 -2.89 -18.62
N ARG A 189 18.60 -3.09 -19.88
CA ARG A 189 17.96 -2.07 -20.71
C ARG A 189 16.65 -1.62 -20.11
N GLU A 190 15.80 -2.55 -19.69
CA GLU A 190 14.52 -2.26 -19.02
C GLU A 190 14.70 -1.42 -17.74
N ALA A 191 15.78 -1.70 -16.96
CA ALA A 191 16.11 -0.91 -15.77
C ALA A 191 16.46 0.53 -16.12
N GLY A 192 17.27 0.75 -17.16
CA GLY A 192 17.63 2.07 -17.65
C GLY A 192 16.42 2.84 -18.19
N GLU A 193 15.58 2.20 -19.01
CA GLU A 193 14.35 2.78 -19.54
C GLU A 193 13.37 3.19 -18.43
N LEU A 194 13.25 2.38 -17.38
CA LEU A 194 12.40 2.69 -16.23
C LEU A 194 12.94 3.88 -15.44
N TYR A 195 14.27 4.00 -15.30
CA TYR A 195 14.90 5.14 -14.63
C TYR A 195 14.55 6.48 -15.30
N LEU A 196 14.51 6.53 -16.63
CA LEU A 196 14.17 7.74 -17.38
C LEU A 196 12.74 8.27 -17.07
N ARG A 197 11.92 7.47 -16.41
CA ARG A 197 10.58 7.86 -15.97
C ARG A 197 10.54 8.34 -14.51
N ALA A 198 11.69 8.56 -13.86
CA ALA A 198 11.74 8.96 -12.45
C ALA A 198 11.09 10.33 -12.19
N GLU A 199 11.23 11.27 -13.11
CA GLU A 199 10.56 12.59 -13.03
C GLU A 199 9.03 12.44 -13.10
N GLU A 200 8.52 11.62 -14.04
CA GLU A 200 7.08 11.33 -14.15
C GLU A 200 6.55 10.65 -12.87
N ALA A 201 7.37 9.81 -12.24
CA ALA A 201 7.01 9.15 -10.99
C ALA A 201 7.02 10.10 -9.78
N GLY A 202 7.72 11.24 -9.86
CA GLY A 202 7.97 12.13 -8.72
C GLY A 202 8.74 11.46 -7.58
N SER A 203 9.48 10.38 -7.86
CA SER A 203 10.09 9.50 -6.86
C SER A 203 11.34 8.83 -7.40
N ARG A 204 12.35 8.65 -6.56
CA ARG A 204 13.56 7.91 -6.91
C ARG A 204 13.24 6.44 -7.24
N LEU A 205 13.91 5.91 -8.25
CA LEU A 205 13.91 4.48 -8.54
C LEU A 205 14.89 3.76 -7.62
N LEU A 206 14.49 2.60 -7.12
CA LEU A 206 15.40 1.63 -6.51
C LEU A 206 15.27 0.27 -7.19
N LEU A 207 16.37 -0.46 -7.23
CA LEU A 207 16.44 -1.83 -7.70
C LEU A 207 16.78 -2.75 -6.53
N GLN A 208 16.07 -3.86 -6.44
CA GLN A 208 16.14 -4.77 -5.31
C GLN A 208 16.31 -6.19 -5.81
N ALA A 209 17.19 -6.97 -5.17
CA ALA A 209 17.38 -8.37 -5.48
C ALA A 209 16.05 -9.13 -5.41
N PHE A 210 15.78 -9.93 -6.43
CA PHE A 210 14.53 -10.66 -6.53
C PHE A 210 14.55 -11.89 -5.62
N LEU A 211 13.67 -11.91 -4.65
CA LEU A 211 13.38 -13.11 -3.86
C LEU A 211 12.21 -13.86 -4.52
N PRO A 212 12.44 -15.04 -5.09
CA PRO A 212 11.38 -15.78 -5.79
C PRO A 212 10.20 -16.09 -4.89
N PRO A 213 8.95 -15.86 -5.37
CA PRO A 213 7.76 -16.29 -4.64
C PRO A 213 7.70 -17.81 -4.55
N GLY A 214 6.94 -18.32 -3.59
CA GLY A 214 6.75 -19.74 -3.43
C GLY A 214 5.69 -20.05 -2.39
N ALA A 215 5.36 -21.33 -2.27
CA ALA A 215 4.46 -21.75 -1.22
C ALA A 215 5.05 -21.38 0.14
N ASP A 216 4.20 -20.79 0.98
CA ASP A 216 4.52 -20.43 2.37
C ASP A 216 5.69 -19.45 2.56
N ARG A 217 6.07 -18.69 1.52
CA ARG A 217 7.17 -17.72 1.60
C ARG A 217 6.72 -16.31 1.96
N ASP A 218 5.49 -15.91 1.63
CA ASP A 218 4.97 -14.56 1.85
C ASP A 218 4.28 -14.46 3.21
N TRP A 219 4.85 -13.59 4.06
CA TRP A 219 4.39 -13.33 5.42
C TRP A 219 4.12 -11.85 5.61
N PHE A 220 3.35 -11.53 6.62
CA PHE A 220 3.13 -10.16 7.06
C PHE A 220 2.99 -10.13 8.58
N PHE A 221 3.22 -8.96 9.17
CA PHE A 221 2.98 -8.72 10.58
C PHE A 221 2.18 -7.43 10.73
N HIS A 222 0.99 -7.50 11.29
CA HIS A 222 0.27 -6.31 11.69
C HIS A 222 0.44 -6.13 13.18
N GLY A 223 0.83 -4.93 13.60
CA GLY A 223 1.11 -4.65 14.99
C GLY A 223 0.63 -3.28 15.46
N TYR A 224 0.52 -3.17 16.76
CA TYR A 224 0.38 -1.93 17.48
C TYR A 224 1.46 -1.86 18.56
N ALA A 225 2.35 -0.87 18.46
CA ALA A 225 3.32 -0.53 19.49
C ALA A 225 2.73 0.58 20.37
N ASP A 226 2.68 0.35 21.68
CA ASP A 226 2.08 1.27 22.66
C ASP A 226 2.97 2.50 22.93
N ARG A 227 2.52 3.39 23.79
CA ARG A 227 3.26 4.59 24.22
C ARG A 227 4.64 4.29 24.82
N PHE A 228 4.90 3.07 25.24
CA PHE A 228 6.18 2.61 25.76
C PHE A 228 7.05 1.90 24.72
N GLY A 229 6.54 1.74 23.49
CA GLY A 229 7.22 1.05 22.39
C GLY A 229 7.04 -0.47 22.39
N ALA A 230 6.24 -1.03 23.29
CA ALA A 230 5.97 -2.47 23.33
C ALA A 230 4.86 -2.86 22.37
N VAL A 231 5.05 -3.94 21.59
CA VAL A 231 4.02 -4.49 20.71
C VAL A 231 2.94 -5.19 21.56
N ARG A 232 1.74 -4.61 21.58
CA ARG A 232 0.63 -5.02 22.47
C ARG A 232 -0.51 -5.73 21.78
N ALA A 233 -0.63 -5.59 20.47
CA ALA A 233 -1.68 -6.22 19.68
C ALA A 233 -1.15 -6.57 18.29
N GLY A 234 -1.73 -7.61 17.67
CA GLY A 234 -1.36 -8.05 16.33
C GLY A 234 -0.69 -9.41 16.31
N GLY A 235 0.08 -9.68 15.27
CA GLY A 235 0.81 -10.94 15.14
C GLY A 235 1.22 -11.26 13.70
N PRO A 236 1.98 -12.36 13.52
CA PRO A 236 2.42 -12.82 12.21
C PRO A 236 1.30 -13.55 11.46
N GLY A 237 1.16 -13.22 10.19
CA GLY A 237 0.23 -13.84 9.27
C GLY A 237 0.92 -14.33 8.00
N ARG A 238 0.37 -15.37 7.40
CA ARG A 238 0.84 -15.91 6.14
C ARG A 238 -0.12 -15.57 5.01
N LYS A 239 0.39 -15.07 3.88
CA LYS A 239 -0.39 -14.88 2.66
C LYS A 239 -0.60 -16.25 1.99
N THR A 240 -1.79 -16.81 2.15
CA THR A 240 -2.11 -18.11 1.52
C THR A 240 -2.56 -17.94 0.07
N ARG A 241 -3.06 -16.75 -0.28
CA ARG A 241 -3.40 -16.37 -1.64
C ARG A 241 -3.19 -14.86 -1.82
N ALA A 242 -2.45 -14.49 -2.86
CA ALA A 242 -2.28 -13.10 -3.29
C ALA A 242 -3.00 -12.85 -4.63
N ARG A 243 -3.36 -11.58 -4.90
CA ARG A 243 -3.90 -11.15 -6.19
C ARG A 243 -3.18 -9.88 -6.67
N PRO A 244 -2.46 -9.91 -7.80
CA PRO A 244 -2.13 -11.10 -8.63
C PRO A 244 -1.28 -12.15 -7.88
N ARG A 245 -1.18 -13.35 -8.44
CA ARG A 245 -0.38 -14.44 -7.85
C ARG A 245 1.11 -14.07 -7.81
N GLY A 246 1.79 -14.40 -6.71
CA GLY A 246 3.23 -14.22 -6.53
C GLY A 246 3.67 -12.78 -6.22
N ALA A 247 2.82 -11.80 -6.42
CA ALA A 247 3.03 -10.41 -6.03
C ALA A 247 1.67 -9.73 -5.92
N GLY A 248 1.40 -8.99 -4.87
CA GLY A 248 0.16 -8.24 -4.76
C GLY A 248 -0.53 -8.33 -3.41
N LEU A 249 -1.78 -7.84 -3.39
CA LEU A 249 -2.60 -7.74 -2.19
C LEU A 249 -3.00 -9.12 -1.66
N THR A 250 -3.09 -9.24 -0.35
CA THR A 250 -3.55 -10.46 0.32
C THR A 250 -5.03 -10.69 0.01
N ALA A 251 -5.33 -11.75 -0.74
CA ALA A 251 -6.70 -12.19 -1.00
C ALA A 251 -7.22 -13.17 0.06
N VAL A 252 -6.32 -13.99 0.60
CA VAL A 252 -6.58 -14.88 1.74
C VAL A 252 -5.35 -14.87 2.64
N GLY A 253 -5.52 -14.48 3.89
CA GLY A 253 -4.50 -14.50 4.93
C GLY A 253 -4.86 -15.47 6.05
N ARG A 254 -3.86 -16.05 6.70
CA ARG A 254 -4.04 -16.92 7.87
C ARG A 254 -3.17 -16.43 9.03
N TRP A 255 -3.73 -16.33 10.21
CA TRP A 255 -2.96 -16.12 11.42
C TRP A 255 -2.16 -17.38 11.73
N THR A 256 -0.86 -17.30 11.61
CA THR A 256 0.04 -18.44 11.76
C THR A 256 1.18 -18.00 12.68
N PRO A 257 1.38 -18.65 13.82
CA PRO A 257 2.51 -18.38 14.69
C PRO A 257 3.84 -18.49 13.91
N ASN A 258 4.70 -17.51 14.11
CA ASN A 258 6.04 -17.48 13.54
C ASN A 258 6.97 -16.65 14.44
N PRO A 259 7.71 -17.31 15.37
CA PRO A 259 8.57 -16.62 16.31
C PRO A 259 9.65 -15.75 15.66
N GLN A 260 10.18 -16.14 14.49
CA GLN A 260 11.19 -15.36 13.77
C GLN A 260 10.62 -14.06 13.22
N VAL A 261 9.44 -14.12 12.58
CA VAL A 261 8.75 -12.91 12.07
C VAL A 261 8.32 -12.02 13.23
N GLN A 262 7.85 -12.61 14.34
CA GLN A 262 7.49 -11.88 15.56
C GLN A 262 8.70 -11.11 16.11
N ALA A 263 9.81 -11.80 16.34
CA ALA A 263 11.03 -11.20 16.89
C ALA A 263 11.61 -10.10 15.98
N LEU A 264 11.58 -10.31 14.65
CA LEU A 264 12.01 -9.29 13.70
C LEU A 264 11.12 -8.04 13.75
N ALA A 265 9.80 -8.21 13.82
CA ALA A 265 8.86 -7.09 13.90
C ALA A 265 9.05 -6.30 15.20
N GLU A 266 9.15 -6.96 16.34
CA GLU A 266 9.39 -6.36 17.64
C GLU A 266 10.73 -5.63 17.69
N ARG A 267 11.81 -6.25 17.18
CA ARG A 267 13.13 -5.62 17.13
C ARG A 267 13.13 -4.36 16.27
N VAL A 268 12.60 -4.40 15.04
CA VAL A 268 12.58 -3.25 14.14
C VAL A 268 11.80 -2.09 14.75
N THR A 269 10.64 -2.36 15.35
CA THR A 269 9.82 -1.31 15.96
C THR A 269 10.48 -0.72 17.22
N ALA A 270 11.11 -1.55 18.05
CA ALA A 270 11.82 -1.12 19.26
C ALA A 270 13.05 -0.24 18.92
N GLU A 271 13.91 -0.70 18.00
CA GLU A 271 15.12 0.02 17.57
C GLU A 271 14.80 1.36 16.89
N LEU A 272 13.67 1.46 16.20
CA LEU A 272 13.18 2.71 15.61
C LEU A 272 12.49 3.62 16.61
N GLY A 273 12.20 3.16 17.83
CA GLY A 273 11.31 3.88 18.75
C GLY A 273 9.91 4.09 18.18
N TYR A 274 9.45 3.19 17.30
CA TYR A 274 8.17 3.33 16.62
C TYR A 274 7.01 3.12 17.58
N ARG A 275 5.99 3.99 17.49
CA ARG A 275 4.75 3.93 18.27
C ARG A 275 3.55 4.07 17.33
N GLY A 276 2.49 3.33 17.60
CA GLY A 276 1.28 3.32 16.79
C GLY A 276 1.10 2.04 15.99
N VAL A 277 0.19 2.09 15.03
CA VAL A 277 -0.14 0.92 14.19
C VAL A 277 0.85 0.80 13.03
N PHE A 278 1.26 -0.42 12.72
CA PHE A 278 2.15 -0.72 11.62
C PHE A 278 1.79 -2.04 10.92
N ASP A 279 2.26 -2.17 9.68
CA ASP A 279 2.10 -3.35 8.83
C ASP A 279 3.43 -3.63 8.12
N LEU A 280 4.02 -4.78 8.37
CA LEU A 280 5.29 -5.24 7.81
C LEU A 280 5.05 -6.38 6.84
N ASP A 281 5.67 -6.31 5.67
CA ASP A 281 5.68 -7.40 4.70
C ASP A 281 7.03 -8.12 4.71
N PHE A 282 7.01 -9.45 4.78
CA PHE A 282 8.21 -10.29 4.79
C PHE A 282 8.14 -11.35 3.70
N ARG A 283 9.31 -11.71 3.17
CA ARG A 283 9.47 -12.90 2.34
C ARG A 283 10.57 -13.80 2.85
N ARG A 284 10.26 -15.09 3.00
CA ARG A 284 11.25 -16.11 3.33
C ARG A 284 12.09 -16.42 2.10
N CYS A 285 13.40 -16.26 2.20
CA CYS A 285 14.34 -16.68 1.17
C CYS A 285 14.33 -18.21 1.06
N GLY A 286 14.19 -18.71 -0.16
CA GLY A 286 14.15 -20.16 -0.40
C GLY A 286 15.48 -20.86 -0.18
N THR A 287 16.59 -20.15 -0.33
CA THR A 287 17.95 -20.69 -0.21
C THR A 287 18.43 -20.65 1.23
N THR A 288 18.30 -19.49 1.89
CA THR A 288 18.83 -19.28 3.25
C THR A 288 17.84 -19.57 4.36
N GLY A 289 16.55 -19.68 4.03
CA GLY A 289 15.47 -19.82 5.01
C GLY A 289 15.19 -18.55 5.83
N ARG A 290 15.99 -17.47 5.70
CA ARG A 290 15.82 -16.21 6.44
C ARG A 290 14.60 -15.42 5.94
N TYR A 291 13.94 -14.70 6.83
CA TYR A 291 12.85 -13.77 6.52
C TYR A 291 13.43 -12.40 6.22
N HIS A 292 13.17 -11.87 5.04
CA HIS A 292 13.60 -10.55 4.61
C HIS A 292 12.43 -9.57 4.71
N LEU A 293 12.67 -8.42 5.34
CA LEU A 293 11.71 -7.32 5.37
C LEU A 293 11.64 -6.67 3.99
N LEU A 294 10.45 -6.59 3.42
CA LEU A 294 10.22 -6.02 2.09
C LEU A 294 9.65 -4.61 2.13
N ASP A 295 8.74 -4.36 3.08
CA ASP A 295 8.02 -3.09 3.23
C ASP A 295 7.65 -2.86 4.69
N PHE A 296 7.75 -1.61 5.15
CA PHE A 296 7.19 -1.11 6.39
C PHE A 296 6.13 -0.06 6.06
N ASN A 297 4.90 -0.30 6.47
CA ASN A 297 3.77 0.60 6.24
C ASN A 297 3.33 1.18 7.60
N PRO A 298 3.47 2.50 7.84
CA PRO A 298 3.14 3.14 9.12
C PRO A 298 1.62 3.38 9.28
N ARG A 299 0.84 2.37 9.01
CA ARG A 299 -0.63 2.40 9.01
C ARG A 299 -1.21 1.00 9.19
N PRO A 300 -2.51 0.85 9.52
CA PRO A 300 -3.17 -0.46 9.57
C PRO A 300 -3.11 -1.19 8.23
N GLY A 301 -2.63 -2.43 8.22
CA GLY A 301 -2.81 -3.31 7.08
C GLY A 301 -4.29 -3.61 6.85
N ALA A 302 -4.72 -3.72 5.59
CA ALA A 302 -6.14 -3.82 5.27
C ALA A 302 -6.85 -5.04 5.91
N GLN A 303 -6.11 -6.08 6.23
CA GLN A 303 -6.60 -7.31 6.88
C GLN A 303 -6.32 -7.39 8.39
N PHE A 304 -6.05 -6.27 9.07
CA PHE A 304 -5.69 -6.23 10.49
C PHE A 304 -6.66 -6.97 11.42
N ARG A 305 -7.96 -7.06 11.08
CA ARG A 305 -8.96 -7.80 11.86
C ARG A 305 -8.72 -9.31 11.90
N LEU A 306 -7.84 -9.83 11.05
CA LEU A 306 -7.34 -11.21 11.18
C LEU A 306 -6.79 -11.48 12.59
N PHE A 307 -6.13 -10.47 13.16
CA PHE A 307 -5.42 -10.53 14.44
C PHE A 307 -6.26 -10.08 15.65
N THR A 308 -7.58 -10.15 15.55
CA THR A 308 -8.44 -9.93 16.74
C THR A 308 -8.29 -11.10 17.69
N ASP A 309 -7.81 -10.85 18.89
CA ASP A 309 -7.55 -11.84 19.95
C ASP A 309 -8.84 -12.33 20.65
N THR A 310 -8.70 -13.14 21.70
CA THR A 310 -9.84 -13.65 22.47
C THR A 310 -10.55 -12.60 23.31
N ALA A 311 -9.87 -11.50 23.67
CA ALA A 311 -10.48 -10.34 24.33
C ALA A 311 -11.16 -9.37 23.35
N GLY A 312 -11.09 -9.68 22.04
CA GLY A 312 -11.64 -8.81 20.98
C GLY A 312 -10.76 -7.62 20.66
N LEU A 313 -9.49 -7.60 21.10
CA LEU A 313 -8.55 -6.54 20.80
C LEU A 313 -7.94 -6.76 19.41
N ASP A 314 -7.96 -5.73 18.58
CA ASP A 314 -7.21 -5.59 17.34
C ASP A 314 -6.36 -4.30 17.38
N VAL A 315 -5.50 -4.08 16.40
CA VAL A 315 -4.55 -2.96 16.38
C VAL A 315 -5.21 -1.58 16.39
N VAL A 316 -6.40 -1.44 15.80
CA VAL A 316 -7.15 -0.17 15.76
C VAL A 316 -7.83 0.09 17.10
N ARG A 317 -8.36 -0.94 17.75
CA ARG A 317 -8.87 -0.87 19.11
C ARG A 317 -7.78 -0.57 20.13
N ALA A 318 -6.62 -1.22 19.99
CA ALA A 318 -5.46 -0.97 20.83
C ALA A 318 -5.02 0.50 20.73
N LEU A 319 -4.92 1.04 19.53
CA LEU A 319 -4.61 2.45 19.28
C LEU A 319 -5.59 3.38 20.02
N HIS A 320 -6.91 3.16 19.89
CA HIS A 320 -7.92 4.01 20.53
C HIS A 320 -7.83 3.94 22.06
N LEU A 321 -7.72 2.74 22.61
CA LEU A 321 -7.62 2.54 24.06
C LEU A 321 -6.38 3.22 24.64
N ASP A 322 -5.22 3.02 24.02
CA ASP A 322 -3.96 3.58 24.52
C ASP A 322 -3.94 5.11 24.43
N LEU A 323 -4.38 5.69 23.31
CA LEU A 323 -4.44 7.15 23.15
C LEU A 323 -5.51 7.83 24.01
N THR A 324 -6.51 7.08 24.50
CA THR A 324 -7.50 7.56 25.47
C THR A 324 -7.16 7.17 26.91
N HIS A 325 -5.94 6.68 27.15
CA HIS A 325 -5.45 6.26 28.46
C HIS A 325 -6.31 5.18 29.12
N ARG A 326 -6.90 4.30 28.32
CA ARG A 326 -7.65 3.13 28.81
C ARG A 326 -6.76 1.89 28.82
N PRO A 327 -6.99 0.96 29.75
CA PRO A 327 -6.22 -0.27 29.82
C PRO A 327 -6.43 -1.12 28.56
N LEU A 328 -5.37 -1.73 28.06
CA LEU A 328 -5.42 -2.70 26.98
C LEU A 328 -5.79 -4.07 27.57
N PRO A 329 -6.91 -4.66 27.16
CA PRO A 329 -7.27 -6.01 27.62
C PRO A 329 -6.25 -7.01 27.09
N GLN A 330 -5.92 -8.00 27.89
CA GLN A 330 -5.03 -9.09 27.49
C GLN A 330 -5.85 -10.27 27.02
N GLY A 331 -5.73 -10.60 25.73
CA GLY A 331 -6.35 -11.76 25.09
C GLY A 331 -5.30 -12.71 24.55
N ALA A 332 -5.66 -13.99 24.45
CA ALA A 332 -4.81 -14.97 23.78
C ALA A 332 -4.92 -14.85 22.26
N PRO A 333 -3.83 -15.05 21.50
CA PRO A 333 -3.89 -15.18 20.05
C PRO A 333 -4.87 -16.27 19.60
N ARG A 334 -5.42 -16.14 18.40
CA ARG A 334 -6.33 -17.13 17.79
C ARG A 334 -5.70 -17.75 16.53
N PRO A 335 -4.68 -18.63 16.69
CA PRO A 335 -3.99 -19.25 15.56
C PRO A 335 -4.96 -20.01 14.66
N GLY A 336 -4.64 -20.05 13.37
CA GLY A 336 -5.48 -20.74 12.39
C GLY A 336 -6.63 -19.91 11.84
N ARG A 337 -6.95 -18.75 12.44
CA ARG A 337 -7.97 -17.83 11.92
C ARG A 337 -7.63 -17.41 10.49
N VAL A 338 -8.66 -17.31 9.64
CA VAL A 338 -8.51 -17.00 8.21
C VAL A 338 -9.26 -15.71 7.88
N PHE A 339 -8.61 -14.81 7.15
CA PHE A 339 -9.21 -13.61 6.59
C PHE A 339 -9.38 -13.77 5.07
N VAL A 340 -10.57 -13.50 4.56
CA VAL A 340 -10.88 -13.64 3.13
C VAL A 340 -11.41 -12.32 2.59
N VAL A 341 -10.82 -11.87 1.48
CA VAL A 341 -11.29 -10.70 0.72
C VAL A 341 -12.16 -11.21 -0.42
N GLU A 342 -13.47 -11.10 -0.30
CA GLU A 342 -14.46 -11.79 -1.14
C GLU A 342 -14.36 -11.41 -2.61
N ASN A 343 -14.13 -10.15 -2.96
CA ASN A 343 -13.97 -9.69 -4.33
C ASN A 343 -12.64 -10.12 -4.98
N TYR A 344 -11.65 -10.56 -4.17
CA TYR A 344 -10.39 -11.10 -4.66
C TYR A 344 -10.37 -12.64 -4.65
N ALA A 345 -11.11 -13.28 -3.77
CA ALA A 345 -11.17 -14.73 -3.63
C ALA A 345 -12.60 -15.24 -3.36
N PRO A 346 -13.57 -15.06 -4.28
CA PRO A 346 -14.98 -15.38 -4.05
C PRO A 346 -15.20 -16.86 -3.72
N LEU A 347 -14.53 -17.79 -4.39
CA LEU A 347 -14.64 -19.21 -4.10
C LEU A 347 -14.12 -19.58 -2.69
N SER A 348 -13.13 -18.82 -2.18
CA SER A 348 -12.64 -19.04 -0.81
C SER A 348 -13.64 -18.51 0.24
N ALA A 349 -14.44 -17.52 -0.13
CA ALA A 349 -15.50 -16.98 0.73
C ALA A 349 -16.68 -17.95 0.88
N LEU A 350 -16.93 -18.79 -0.12
CA LEU A 350 -18.03 -19.78 -0.11
C LEU A 350 -17.67 -21.09 0.61
N ARG A 351 -16.38 -21.39 0.82
CA ARG A 351 -15.98 -22.61 1.51
C ARG A 351 -16.39 -22.56 2.98
N PRO A 352 -16.95 -23.62 3.55
CA PRO A 352 -17.29 -23.66 4.98
C PRO A 352 -16.02 -23.46 5.82
N ALA A 353 -16.17 -22.83 6.98
CA ALA A 353 -15.09 -22.82 7.97
C ALA A 353 -14.93 -24.26 8.49
N ARG A 354 -13.72 -24.81 8.38
CA ARG A 354 -13.44 -26.13 8.97
C ARG A 354 -13.41 -25.98 10.48
N GLU A 355 -14.03 -26.90 11.18
CA GLU A 355 -13.95 -27.01 12.64
C GLU A 355 -12.47 -27.14 13.08
N GLY A 356 -12.12 -26.59 14.23
CA GLY A 356 -10.75 -26.60 14.77
C GLY A 356 -9.82 -25.51 14.23
N HIS A 357 -10.27 -24.61 13.32
CA HIS A 357 -9.50 -23.49 12.81
C HIS A 357 -10.07 -22.20 13.40
N GLY A 358 -9.31 -21.42 14.13
CA GLY A 358 -9.60 -20.15 14.83
C GLY A 358 -10.69 -19.20 14.28
N GLY A 359 -11.54 -19.67 13.39
CA GLY A 359 -12.64 -18.93 12.77
C GLY A 359 -12.27 -18.26 11.43
N ARG A 360 -13.28 -17.74 10.75
CA ARG A 360 -13.12 -17.01 9.48
C ARG A 360 -13.68 -15.60 9.60
N GLU A 361 -12.90 -14.64 9.15
CA GLU A 361 -13.30 -13.24 9.00
C GLU A 361 -13.46 -12.92 7.51
N LEU A 362 -14.58 -12.33 7.13
CA LEU A 362 -14.81 -11.81 5.79
C LEU A 362 -14.58 -10.29 5.77
N ALA A 363 -13.95 -9.81 4.70
CA ALA A 363 -13.61 -8.40 4.58
C ALA A 363 -14.86 -7.51 4.48
N TRP A 364 -15.83 -7.92 3.69
CA TRP A 364 -16.98 -7.11 3.33
C TRP A 364 -18.28 -7.57 4.01
N HIS A 365 -18.50 -8.86 4.12
CA HIS A 365 -19.73 -9.39 4.71
C HIS A 365 -19.63 -9.54 6.22
N ALA A 366 -20.61 -8.99 6.93
CA ALA A 366 -20.77 -9.19 8.37
C ALA A 366 -22.27 -9.32 8.70
N ARG A 367 -22.61 -10.21 9.64
CA ARG A 367 -24.01 -10.50 10.00
C ARG A 367 -24.73 -9.28 10.59
N ASP A 368 -24.00 -8.50 11.37
CA ASP A 368 -24.46 -7.29 12.07
C ASP A 368 -24.38 -6.01 11.22
N ASP A 369 -23.74 -6.08 10.02
CA ASP A 369 -23.56 -4.95 9.10
C ASP A 369 -23.54 -5.44 7.66
N ARG A 370 -24.70 -5.85 7.14
CA ARG A 370 -24.85 -6.54 5.84
C ARG A 370 -24.77 -5.61 4.64
N ALA A 371 -25.08 -4.33 4.84
CA ALA A 371 -25.25 -3.38 3.73
C ALA A 371 -23.97 -3.16 2.91
N PRO A 372 -22.75 -3.05 3.49
CA PRO A 372 -21.52 -2.95 2.70
C PRO A 372 -21.25 -4.16 1.78
N GLY A 373 -21.55 -5.38 2.27
CA GLY A 373 -21.42 -6.59 1.45
C GLY A 373 -22.38 -6.57 0.24
N ARG A 374 -23.63 -6.14 0.44
CA ARG A 374 -24.61 -5.97 -0.67
C ARG A 374 -24.16 -4.90 -1.65
N ALA A 375 -23.69 -3.75 -1.15
CA ALA A 375 -23.17 -2.67 -1.99
C ALA A 375 -21.97 -3.11 -2.83
N LEU A 376 -21.06 -3.94 -2.29
CA LEU A 376 -19.94 -4.52 -3.03
C LEU A 376 -20.42 -5.29 -4.27
N TRP A 377 -21.40 -6.16 -4.10
CA TRP A 377 -21.92 -6.98 -5.20
C TRP A 377 -22.68 -6.16 -6.24
N ALA A 378 -23.44 -5.17 -5.80
CA ALA A 378 -24.14 -4.23 -6.69
C ALA A 378 -23.15 -3.42 -7.55
N LEU A 379 -22.02 -2.96 -6.97
CA LEU A 379 -20.95 -2.29 -7.70
C LEU A 379 -20.25 -3.22 -8.68
N GLY A 380 -19.93 -4.44 -8.24
CA GLY A 380 -19.34 -5.47 -9.09
C GLY A 380 -20.20 -5.78 -10.32
N GLY A 381 -21.51 -5.92 -10.13
CA GLY A 381 -22.49 -6.12 -11.19
C GLY A 381 -22.51 -4.94 -12.18
N ARG A 382 -22.51 -3.70 -11.69
CA ARG A 382 -22.47 -2.49 -12.56
C ARG A 382 -21.19 -2.44 -13.42
N HIS A 383 -20.04 -2.76 -12.85
CA HIS A 383 -18.77 -2.80 -13.59
C HIS A 383 -18.74 -3.89 -14.67
N VAL A 384 -19.29 -5.07 -14.39
CA VAL A 384 -19.42 -6.15 -15.38
C VAL A 384 -20.37 -5.74 -16.50
N SER A 385 -21.53 -5.18 -16.16
CA SER A 385 -22.53 -4.73 -17.14
C SER A 385 -22.00 -3.58 -18.01
N ALA A 386 -21.22 -2.64 -17.45
CA ALA A 386 -20.59 -1.57 -18.21
C ALA A 386 -19.57 -2.14 -19.22
N ARG A 387 -18.68 -3.06 -18.77
CA ARG A 387 -17.70 -3.70 -19.67
C ARG A 387 -18.35 -4.54 -20.77
N LEU A 388 -19.47 -5.18 -20.48
CA LEU A 388 -20.24 -5.92 -21.49
C LEU A 388 -20.85 -4.95 -22.50
N ARG A 389 -21.44 -3.85 -22.08
CA ARG A 389 -21.97 -2.79 -22.97
C ARG A 389 -20.87 -2.22 -23.86
N ASP A 390 -19.70 -1.86 -23.29
CA ASP A 390 -18.56 -1.36 -24.06
C ASP A 390 -18.06 -2.37 -25.11
N ARG A 391 -18.08 -3.68 -24.78
CA ARG A 391 -17.74 -4.74 -25.75
C ARG A 391 -18.77 -4.86 -26.86
N VAL A 392 -20.05 -4.79 -26.53
CA VAL A 392 -21.14 -4.82 -27.53
C VAL A 392 -21.08 -3.60 -28.46
N HIS A 393 -20.80 -2.41 -27.90
CA HIS A 393 -20.64 -1.18 -28.70
C HIS A 393 -19.40 -1.21 -29.59
N ARG A 394 -18.28 -1.79 -29.13
CA ARG A 394 -17.07 -1.97 -29.93
C ARG A 394 -17.19 -3.14 -30.94
N GLY A 395 -17.95 -4.18 -30.60
CA GLY A 395 -18.22 -5.31 -31.50
C GLY A 395 -19.27 -5.01 -32.55
N GLY A 396 -20.10 -3.97 -32.40
CA GLY A 396 -21.11 -3.52 -33.35
C GLY A 396 -20.57 -2.56 -34.44
N ALA A 397 -19.36 -2.06 -34.32
CA ALA A 397 -18.67 -1.36 -35.40
C ALA A 397 -18.18 -2.41 -36.40
N ARG A 398 -18.97 -2.69 -37.42
CA ARG A 398 -18.53 -3.44 -38.62
C ARG A 398 -17.24 -2.80 -39.12
N PRO A 399 -16.20 -3.58 -39.51
CA PRO A 399 -15.08 -3.02 -40.25
C PRO A 399 -15.64 -2.35 -41.51
N GLY A 400 -15.50 -1.01 -41.53
CA GLY A 400 -15.92 -0.23 -42.68
C GLY A 400 -15.23 -0.75 -43.93
N ALA A 401 -15.97 -0.79 -45.03
CA ALA A 401 -15.52 -1.13 -46.38
C ALA A 401 -14.20 -0.37 -46.70
N PRO A 402 -13.27 -0.96 -47.46
CA PRO A 402 -12.04 -0.29 -47.82
C PRO A 402 -12.34 0.99 -48.60
N ALA A 403 -11.73 2.09 -48.16
CA ALA A 403 -11.80 3.36 -48.88
C ALA A 403 -11.22 3.20 -50.30
N PRO A 404 -11.81 3.86 -51.33
CA PRO A 404 -11.30 3.74 -52.68
C PRO A 404 -9.89 4.36 -52.76
N SER A 405 -8.98 3.59 -53.33
CA SER A 405 -7.62 4.00 -53.68
C SER A 405 -7.67 5.11 -54.72
N GLY A 406 -7.21 6.29 -54.38
CA GLY A 406 -7.12 7.38 -55.35
C GLY A 406 -6.49 8.63 -54.76
N ALA A 407 -5.20 8.61 -54.48
CA ALA A 407 -4.38 9.82 -54.41
C ALA A 407 -2.96 9.47 -54.86
N ARG A 408 -2.67 9.94 -56.07
CA ARG A 408 -1.40 9.92 -56.77
C ARG A 408 -0.31 10.58 -55.92
N VAL A 409 0.67 9.83 -55.48
CA VAL A 409 1.91 10.38 -54.88
C VAL A 409 2.80 10.80 -56.07
N VAL A 410 2.99 12.10 -56.19
CA VAL A 410 4.00 12.71 -57.09
C VAL A 410 5.36 12.44 -56.46
N ARG A 411 6.16 11.61 -57.11
CA ARG A 411 7.59 11.44 -56.83
C ARG A 411 8.31 12.66 -57.40
N GLN A 412 8.91 13.47 -56.52
CA GLN A 412 9.98 14.37 -56.91
C GLN A 412 11.28 13.60 -56.99
N ALA A 413 11.88 13.61 -58.17
CA ALA A 413 13.18 13.05 -58.48
C ALA A 413 14.28 13.93 -57.88
N SER A 414 15.15 13.35 -57.10
CA SER A 414 16.42 13.95 -56.65
C SER A 414 17.48 13.68 -57.72
N ALA A 415 18.17 14.75 -58.17
CA ALA A 415 19.32 14.69 -59.05
C ALA A 415 20.60 14.25 -58.32
N PRO A 416 21.56 13.63 -59.01
CA PRO A 416 22.79 13.11 -58.42
C PRO A 416 23.82 14.20 -58.16
N PRO A 417 24.79 14.02 -57.25
CA PRO A 417 25.87 14.97 -57.00
C PRO A 417 26.99 14.83 -58.04
N ALA A 418 27.53 15.98 -58.46
CA ALA A 418 28.69 16.09 -59.34
C ALA A 418 29.97 15.83 -58.58
N ASP A 419 30.83 15.03 -59.22
CA ASP A 419 32.23 14.78 -58.96
C ASP A 419 33.08 16.05 -59.12
N HIS A 420 33.96 16.34 -58.19
CA HIS A 420 35.25 16.98 -58.51
C HIS A 420 36.33 16.54 -57.52
N ALA A 421 37.26 15.80 -58.10
CA ALA A 421 38.58 15.52 -57.63
C ALA A 421 39.37 16.82 -57.44
N ASP A 422 40.18 16.94 -56.42
CA ASP A 422 41.62 17.13 -56.56
C ASP A 422 42.35 17.03 -55.22
N ARG A 423 43.41 16.21 -55.21
CA ARG A 423 44.58 16.28 -54.35
C ARG A 423 45.64 17.08 -55.10
N PRO A 424 46.82 17.50 -54.56
CA PRO A 424 47.51 17.03 -53.35
C PRO A 424 48.27 18.12 -52.55
N ASP A 425 49.00 17.63 -51.60
CA ASP A 425 50.36 17.87 -51.15
C ASP A 425 50.66 18.68 -49.84
N GLU A 426 51.40 17.94 -49.03
CA GLU A 426 52.64 18.27 -48.30
C GLU A 426 52.65 19.54 -47.39
N ASP A 427 53.08 19.49 -46.23
CA ASP A 427 54.34 19.12 -45.60
C ASP A 427 54.46 19.75 -44.18
N ARG A 428 55.08 18.96 -43.32
CA ARG A 428 56.00 19.37 -42.24
C ARG A 428 55.63 20.29 -41.08
N ALA A 429 55.71 19.70 -40.02
CA ALA A 429 56.84 19.76 -39.06
C ALA A 429 56.63 20.58 -37.77
N ARG A 430 56.76 19.81 -36.66
CA ARG A 430 57.58 20.09 -35.45
C ARG A 430 57.17 21.18 -34.46
N SER A 431 57.12 20.65 -33.26
CA SER A 431 57.67 21.17 -32.03
C SER A 431 56.98 22.34 -31.31
N ARG A 432 56.35 22.13 -30.25
CA ARG A 432 56.93 22.13 -28.87
C ARG A 432 55.85 21.62 -27.88
#